data_35ae5f6e2a0e8099b096819418aa18a2
#
_entry.id   35ae5f6e2a0e8099b096819418aa18a2
#
_cell.length_a   1.000
_cell.length_b   1.000
_cell.length_c   1.000
_cell.angle_alpha   90.00
_cell.angle_beta   90.00
_cell.angle_gamma   90.00
#
_symmetry.space_group_name_H-M   'P 1'
#
loop_
_entity.id
_entity.type
_entity.pdbx_description
1 polymer ?
#
loop_
_entity_poly.entity_id
_entity_poly.type
_entity_poly.pdbx_seq_one_letter_code
_entity_poly.pdbx_strand_id
1 'polypeptide(L)'
;MSIRFTEKPGLVVYLTCGDPSPETTRDTALAAIGAGADVIELGVPFSDPVADGPIIQRSSERALKNGTGVGDVLRIAREIRARSDAGLVVFTYLNPILRYGLDDFSKDAAAAGVDGVLVTDLPIEEAGDYLPSMRSRGLETIFLPAPTSTDQRMEQICKVSGGFVYAVSRLGVTGTQKSISVDAQDLVKKIRKFTKLPIAAGFGVSSPEQLTQMGRFADAVQR
;
A
#
# COMPACT_ATOMS: atom_id res chain seq x y z
N MET A 1 -1.85 -15.66 3.74
CA MET A 1 -0.36 -15.72 3.81
C MET A 1 0.09 -14.45 4.50
N SER A 2 1.29 -14.38 5.09
CA SER A 2 1.79 -13.13 5.67
C SER A 2 2.70 -12.44 4.66
N ILE A 3 2.60 -11.13 4.54
CA ILE A 3 3.50 -10.30 3.73
C ILE A 3 4.94 -10.52 4.21
N ARG A 4 5.85 -10.83 3.30
CA ARG A 4 7.26 -11.09 3.60
C ARG A 4 8.14 -10.34 2.62
N PHE A 5 9.24 -9.80 3.12
CA PHE A 5 10.32 -9.25 2.31
C PHE A 5 11.46 -10.27 2.28
N THR A 6 11.82 -10.73 1.09
CA THR A 6 12.81 -11.81 0.90
C THR A 6 14.23 -11.27 0.95
N GLU A 7 14.42 -10.03 0.50
CA GLU A 7 15.70 -9.32 0.53
C GLU A 7 15.58 -7.98 1.27
N LYS A 8 16.69 -7.34 1.58
CA LYS A 8 16.74 -6.00 2.15
C LYS A 8 17.56 -5.07 1.26
N PRO A 9 16.95 -3.96 0.83
CA PRO A 9 15.55 -3.56 1.07
C PRO A 9 14.59 -4.36 0.20
N GLY A 10 13.43 -4.73 0.77
CA GLY A 10 12.32 -5.26 -0.02
C GLY A 10 11.77 -4.21 -0.97
N LEU A 11 11.15 -4.64 -2.04
CA LEU A 11 10.55 -3.75 -3.04
C LEU A 11 9.02 -3.87 -3.03
N VAL A 12 8.36 -2.73 -2.78
CA VAL A 12 6.91 -2.57 -2.91
C VAL A 12 6.61 -1.77 -4.16
N VAL A 13 5.75 -2.29 -5.04
CA VAL A 13 5.40 -1.63 -6.31
C VAL A 13 3.92 -1.28 -6.33
N TYR A 14 3.60 0.00 -6.48
CA TYR A 14 2.23 0.50 -6.62
C TYR A 14 1.81 0.53 -8.08
N LEU A 15 0.60 0.05 -8.36
CA LEU A 15 -0.03 0.10 -9.69
C LEU A 15 -1.49 0.57 -9.56
N THR A 16 -1.88 1.62 -10.27
CA THR A 16 -3.29 1.97 -10.43
C THR A 16 -3.97 0.91 -11.29
N CYS A 17 -4.91 0.16 -10.72
CA CYS A 17 -5.59 -0.91 -11.43
C CYS A 17 -6.50 -0.36 -12.54
N GLY A 18 -6.41 -0.97 -13.74
CA GLY A 18 -7.20 -0.59 -14.90
C GLY A 18 -6.59 0.53 -15.75
N ASP A 19 -5.38 0.98 -15.46
CA ASP A 19 -4.67 1.98 -16.25
C ASP A 19 -3.50 1.35 -17.02
N PRO A 20 -3.51 1.30 -18.34
CA PRO A 20 -4.61 1.62 -19.25
C PRO A 20 -5.68 0.54 -19.32
N SER A 21 -5.45 -0.65 -18.83
CA SER A 21 -6.42 -1.75 -18.76
C SER A 21 -6.15 -2.71 -17.59
N PRO A 22 -7.15 -3.51 -17.18
CA PRO A 22 -6.96 -4.57 -16.18
C PRO A 22 -5.88 -5.59 -16.57
N GLU A 23 -5.82 -5.98 -17.83
CA GLU A 23 -4.84 -6.95 -18.36
C GLU A 23 -3.43 -6.38 -18.27
N THR A 24 -3.25 -5.11 -18.64
CA THR A 24 -1.95 -4.42 -18.54
C THR A 24 -1.49 -4.34 -17.08
N THR A 25 -2.42 -4.04 -16.15
CA THR A 25 -2.10 -4.02 -14.71
C THR A 25 -1.60 -5.39 -14.24
N ARG A 26 -2.32 -6.47 -14.56
CA ARG A 26 -1.91 -7.83 -14.21
C ARG A 26 -0.54 -8.18 -14.77
N ASP A 27 -0.32 -7.93 -16.05
CA ASP A 27 0.92 -8.30 -16.74
C ASP A 27 2.11 -7.47 -16.22
N THR A 28 1.89 -6.20 -15.91
CA THR A 28 2.89 -5.33 -15.27
C THR A 28 3.22 -5.81 -13.86
N ALA A 29 2.22 -6.19 -13.07
CA ALA A 29 2.44 -6.76 -11.74
C ALA A 29 3.29 -8.02 -11.80
N LEU A 30 2.95 -8.96 -12.69
CA LEU A 30 3.72 -10.20 -12.86
C LEU A 30 5.15 -9.93 -13.35
N ALA A 31 5.35 -8.95 -14.23
CA ALA A 31 6.68 -8.55 -14.67
C ALA A 31 7.49 -7.91 -13.51
N ALA A 32 6.86 -7.06 -12.69
CA ALA A 32 7.50 -6.48 -11.51
C ALA A 32 7.92 -7.57 -10.50
N ILE A 33 7.06 -8.55 -10.25
CA ILE A 33 7.37 -9.70 -9.39
C ILE A 33 8.54 -10.50 -9.96
N GLY A 34 8.52 -10.78 -11.26
CA GLY A 34 9.63 -11.46 -11.96
C GLY A 34 10.94 -10.68 -11.91
N ALA A 35 10.89 -9.35 -11.73
CA ALA A 35 12.04 -8.48 -11.54
C ALA A 35 12.46 -8.30 -10.06
N GLY A 36 11.78 -8.96 -9.10
CA GLY A 36 12.16 -8.96 -7.69
C GLY A 36 11.28 -8.10 -6.79
N ALA A 37 10.08 -7.69 -7.23
CA ALA A 37 9.12 -7.06 -6.31
C ALA A 37 8.58 -8.08 -5.29
N ASP A 38 8.67 -7.76 -4.00
CA ASP A 38 8.15 -8.59 -2.92
C ASP A 38 6.65 -8.37 -2.71
N VAL A 39 6.17 -7.14 -2.93
CA VAL A 39 4.78 -6.74 -2.69
C VAL A 39 4.28 -5.90 -3.87
N ILE A 40 3.06 -6.19 -4.31
CA ILE A 40 2.31 -5.36 -5.26
C ILE A 40 1.17 -4.66 -4.53
N GLU A 41 1.14 -3.34 -4.60
CA GLU A 41 0.01 -2.52 -4.16
C GLU A 41 -0.93 -2.29 -5.34
N LEU A 42 -2.14 -2.85 -5.22
CA LEU A 42 -3.21 -2.75 -6.21
C LEU A 42 -4.10 -1.54 -5.87
N GLY A 43 -3.83 -0.42 -6.52
CA GLY A 43 -4.55 0.83 -6.32
C GLY A 43 -5.96 0.77 -6.91
N VAL A 44 -6.97 0.92 -6.06
CA VAL A 44 -8.37 1.06 -6.48
C VAL A 44 -8.57 2.47 -7.04
N PRO A 45 -8.96 2.64 -8.31
CA PRO A 45 -9.21 3.97 -8.86
C PRO A 45 -10.40 4.63 -8.15
N PHE A 46 -10.22 5.90 -7.78
CA PHE A 46 -11.23 6.67 -7.05
C PHE A 46 -11.38 8.08 -7.62
N SER A 47 -12.61 8.63 -7.60
CA SER A 47 -12.92 9.94 -8.19
C SER A 47 -12.38 11.12 -7.39
N ASP A 48 -12.21 10.94 -6.06
CA ASP A 48 -11.87 12.01 -5.13
C ASP A 48 -10.57 11.70 -4.35
N PRO A 49 -9.44 11.48 -5.05
CA PRO A 49 -8.21 10.92 -4.48
C PRO A 49 -7.37 11.99 -3.78
N VAL A 50 -7.86 12.51 -2.65
CA VAL A 50 -7.30 13.67 -1.91
C VAL A 50 -5.87 13.45 -1.40
N ALA A 51 -5.44 12.19 -1.22
CA ALA A 51 -4.10 11.85 -0.78
C ALA A 51 -3.12 11.64 -1.94
N ASP A 52 -3.61 11.55 -3.18
CA ASP A 52 -2.80 11.20 -4.33
C ASP A 52 -2.23 12.41 -5.07
N GLY A 53 -1.05 12.22 -5.63
CA GLY A 53 -0.43 13.20 -6.51
C GLY A 53 -1.01 13.19 -7.93
N PRO A 54 -0.71 14.23 -8.74
CA PRO A 54 -1.34 14.43 -10.07
C PRO A 54 -1.12 13.26 -11.05
N ILE A 55 -0.07 12.47 -10.89
CA ILE A 55 0.20 11.31 -11.75
C ILE A 55 -0.82 10.20 -11.44
N ILE A 56 -0.98 9.86 -10.15
CA ILE A 56 -1.92 8.82 -9.71
C ILE A 56 -3.36 9.28 -9.98
N GLN A 57 -3.69 10.56 -9.74
CA GLN A 57 -5.01 11.12 -10.07
C GLN A 57 -5.37 10.89 -11.56
N ARG A 58 -4.45 11.23 -12.49
CA ARG A 58 -4.67 11.00 -13.93
C ARG A 58 -4.78 9.51 -14.28
N SER A 59 -4.05 8.64 -13.61
CA SER A 59 -4.17 7.19 -13.80
C SER A 59 -5.54 6.69 -13.34
N SER A 60 -6.00 7.15 -12.17
CA SER A 60 -7.33 6.84 -11.63
C SER A 60 -8.45 7.33 -12.57
N GLU A 61 -8.34 8.56 -13.11
CA GLU A 61 -9.30 9.07 -14.10
C GLU A 61 -9.39 8.19 -15.35
N ARG A 62 -8.26 7.71 -15.89
CA ARG A 62 -8.27 6.81 -17.05
C ARG A 62 -8.91 5.46 -16.71
N ALA A 63 -8.54 4.88 -15.57
CA ALA A 63 -9.08 3.62 -15.11
C ALA A 63 -10.61 3.69 -14.87
N LEU A 64 -11.10 4.77 -14.26
CA LEU A 64 -12.53 5.01 -14.05
C LEU A 64 -13.29 5.17 -15.38
N LYS A 65 -12.71 5.85 -16.37
CA LYS A 65 -13.30 5.94 -17.71
C LYS A 65 -13.45 4.58 -18.39
N ASN A 66 -12.58 3.63 -18.05
CA ASN A 66 -12.65 2.24 -18.53
C ASN A 66 -13.60 1.38 -17.67
N GLY A 67 -14.28 1.96 -16.69
CA GLY A 67 -15.24 1.26 -15.83
C GLY A 67 -14.61 0.40 -14.74
N THR A 68 -13.31 0.57 -14.45
CA THR A 68 -12.62 -0.22 -13.42
C THR A 68 -13.09 0.16 -12.01
N GLY A 69 -13.46 -0.84 -11.21
CA GLY A 69 -13.87 -0.68 -9.82
C GLY A 69 -13.27 -1.75 -8.91
N VAL A 70 -13.72 -1.79 -7.64
CA VAL A 70 -13.24 -2.73 -6.62
C VAL A 70 -13.28 -4.18 -7.10
N GLY A 71 -14.38 -4.60 -7.74
CA GLY A 71 -14.55 -5.96 -8.24
C GLY A 71 -13.49 -6.36 -9.28
N ASP A 72 -13.09 -5.41 -10.16
CA ASP A 72 -12.01 -5.65 -11.13
C ASP A 72 -10.66 -5.76 -10.44
N VAL A 73 -10.39 -4.93 -9.43
CA VAL A 73 -9.15 -5.01 -8.63
C VAL A 73 -9.04 -6.38 -7.96
N LEU A 74 -10.12 -6.89 -7.39
CA LEU A 74 -10.14 -8.23 -6.77
C LEU A 74 -9.99 -9.35 -7.81
N ARG A 75 -10.53 -9.17 -9.02
CA ARG A 75 -10.29 -10.09 -10.14
C ARG A 75 -8.82 -10.10 -10.55
N ILE A 76 -8.20 -8.93 -10.70
CA ILE A 76 -6.77 -8.79 -11.01
C ILE A 76 -5.92 -9.47 -9.91
N ALA A 77 -6.23 -9.24 -8.64
CA ALA A 77 -5.55 -9.89 -7.51
C ALA A 77 -5.58 -11.43 -7.63
N ARG A 78 -6.75 -11.99 -7.93
CA ARG A 78 -6.92 -13.44 -8.12
C ARG A 78 -6.09 -13.98 -9.29
N GLU A 79 -6.03 -13.25 -10.41
CA GLU A 79 -5.26 -13.63 -11.58
C GLU A 79 -3.74 -13.59 -11.33
N ILE A 80 -3.26 -12.61 -10.52
CA ILE A 80 -1.86 -12.54 -10.08
C ILE A 80 -1.56 -13.68 -9.10
N ARG A 81 -2.42 -13.89 -8.09
CA ARG A 81 -2.26 -14.93 -7.08
C ARG A 81 -2.19 -16.34 -7.68
N ALA A 82 -2.90 -16.60 -8.75
CA ALA A 82 -2.84 -17.88 -9.47
C ALA A 82 -1.45 -18.18 -10.08
N ARG A 83 -0.56 -17.19 -10.15
CA ARG A 83 0.76 -17.28 -10.80
C ARG A 83 1.93 -16.89 -9.88
N SER A 84 1.66 -16.37 -8.66
CA SER A 84 2.70 -15.86 -7.77
C SER A 84 2.26 -15.85 -6.31
N ASP A 85 3.24 -16.08 -5.41
CA ASP A 85 3.10 -15.97 -3.96
C ASP A 85 3.57 -14.61 -3.40
N ALA A 86 3.88 -13.62 -4.25
CA ALA A 86 4.24 -12.27 -3.82
C ALA A 86 3.13 -11.65 -2.96
N GLY A 87 3.47 -10.75 -2.05
CA GLY A 87 2.49 -10.03 -1.24
C GLY A 87 1.54 -9.19 -2.11
N LEU A 88 0.24 -9.30 -1.87
CA LEU A 88 -0.77 -8.50 -2.56
C LEU A 88 -1.50 -7.61 -1.55
N VAL A 89 -1.42 -6.32 -1.75
CA VAL A 89 -2.07 -5.31 -0.90
C VAL A 89 -3.07 -4.51 -1.74
N VAL A 90 -4.32 -4.43 -1.30
CA VAL A 90 -5.26 -3.48 -1.87
C VAL A 90 -5.01 -2.12 -1.25
N PHE A 91 -4.68 -1.14 -2.09
CA PHE A 91 -4.46 0.25 -1.72
C PHE A 91 -5.69 1.07 -2.13
N THR A 92 -6.38 1.70 -1.19
CA THR A 92 -7.68 2.31 -1.47
C THR A 92 -8.02 3.46 -0.52
N TYR A 93 -9.16 4.07 -0.77
CA TYR A 93 -9.88 4.95 0.13
C TYR A 93 -11.03 4.18 0.82
N LEU A 94 -11.58 4.73 1.88
CA LEU A 94 -12.65 4.08 2.64
C LEU A 94 -13.96 3.97 1.84
N ASN A 95 -14.33 5.03 1.13
CA ASN A 95 -15.61 5.08 0.42
C ASN A 95 -15.81 3.97 -0.64
N PRO A 96 -14.83 3.59 -1.49
CA PRO A 96 -14.93 2.42 -2.35
C PRO A 96 -15.27 1.12 -1.60
N ILE A 97 -14.67 0.89 -0.43
CA ILE A 97 -14.95 -0.28 0.41
C ILE A 97 -16.39 -0.24 0.93
N LEU A 98 -16.83 0.91 1.48
CA LEU A 98 -18.18 1.07 2.03
C LEU A 98 -19.25 0.88 0.94
N ARG A 99 -19.01 1.36 -0.28
CA ARG A 99 -19.93 1.15 -1.41
C ARG A 99 -19.99 -0.29 -1.88
N TYR A 100 -18.91 -1.03 -1.77
CA TYR A 100 -18.87 -2.47 -2.07
C TYR A 100 -19.57 -3.29 -0.99
N GLY A 101 -19.56 -2.78 0.25
CA GLY A 101 -19.96 -3.47 1.47
C GLY A 101 -18.75 -4.02 2.21
N LEU A 102 -18.56 -3.61 3.47
CA LEU A 102 -17.34 -3.92 4.24
C LEU A 102 -17.12 -5.43 4.40
N ASP A 103 -18.18 -6.18 4.73
CA ASP A 103 -18.10 -7.64 4.91
C ASP A 103 -17.92 -8.38 3.58
N ASP A 104 -18.60 -7.95 2.54
CA ASP A 104 -18.45 -8.53 1.20
C ASP A 104 -17.03 -8.26 0.67
N PHE A 105 -16.52 -7.03 0.86
CA PHE A 105 -15.16 -6.69 0.48
C PHE A 105 -14.12 -7.57 1.20
N SER A 106 -14.21 -7.70 2.52
CA SER A 106 -13.24 -8.50 3.28
C SER A 106 -13.27 -9.98 2.88
N LYS A 107 -14.46 -10.52 2.65
CA LYS A 107 -14.66 -11.89 2.17
C LYS A 107 -14.07 -12.10 0.77
N ASP A 108 -14.40 -11.22 -0.17
CA ASP A 108 -14.00 -11.35 -1.56
C ASP A 108 -12.51 -11.05 -1.76
N ALA A 109 -11.94 -10.11 -0.98
CA ALA A 109 -10.50 -9.83 -0.96
C ALA A 109 -9.70 -11.04 -0.46
N ALA A 110 -10.11 -11.65 0.63
CA ALA A 110 -9.49 -12.87 1.13
C ALA A 110 -9.59 -14.03 0.10
N ALA A 111 -10.77 -14.23 -0.50
CA ALA A 111 -10.99 -15.23 -1.54
C ALA A 111 -10.20 -14.95 -2.84
N ALA A 112 -9.86 -13.69 -3.11
CA ALA A 112 -8.99 -13.29 -4.22
C ALA A 112 -7.50 -13.50 -3.93
N GLY A 113 -7.13 -13.86 -2.69
CA GLY A 113 -5.75 -14.07 -2.27
C GLY A 113 -5.01 -12.77 -1.95
N VAL A 114 -5.75 -11.71 -1.59
CA VAL A 114 -5.18 -10.48 -1.01
C VAL A 114 -4.61 -10.80 0.37
N ASP A 115 -3.43 -10.28 0.69
CA ASP A 115 -2.78 -10.47 1.98
C ASP A 115 -3.09 -9.32 2.95
N GLY A 116 -3.27 -8.10 2.43
CA GLY A 116 -3.50 -6.93 3.26
C GLY A 116 -4.24 -5.81 2.56
N VAL A 117 -4.71 -4.87 3.36
CA VAL A 117 -5.45 -3.70 2.88
C VAL A 117 -4.89 -2.44 3.53
N LEU A 118 -4.63 -1.42 2.71
CA LEU A 118 -4.23 -0.09 3.12
C LEU A 118 -5.32 0.90 2.71
N VAL A 119 -5.89 1.59 3.69
CA VAL A 119 -6.90 2.63 3.48
C VAL A 119 -6.29 3.98 3.85
N THR A 120 -6.13 4.86 2.86
CA THR A 120 -5.35 6.10 3.00
C THR A 120 -6.00 7.16 3.89
N ASP A 121 -7.32 7.18 3.92
CA ASP A 121 -8.15 8.17 4.61
C ASP A 121 -8.87 7.63 5.86
N LEU A 122 -8.50 6.43 6.34
CA LEU A 122 -9.07 5.84 7.54
C LEU A 122 -8.15 6.02 8.74
N PRO A 123 -8.44 6.95 9.67
CA PRO A 123 -7.70 7.05 10.92
C PRO A 123 -8.07 5.89 11.86
N ILE A 124 -7.15 5.56 12.76
CA ILE A 124 -7.35 4.41 13.69
C ILE A 124 -8.56 4.59 14.60
N GLU A 125 -8.95 5.83 14.89
CA GLU A 125 -10.09 6.17 15.73
C GLU A 125 -11.43 5.79 15.08
N GLU A 126 -11.48 5.73 13.75
CA GLU A 126 -12.67 5.38 12.95
C GLU A 126 -12.62 3.93 12.43
N ALA A 127 -11.56 3.20 12.73
CA ALA A 127 -11.36 1.84 12.22
C ALA A 127 -12.10 0.75 13.03
N GLY A 128 -13.08 1.13 13.86
CA GLY A 128 -13.78 0.20 14.79
C GLY A 128 -14.40 -1.02 14.12
N ASP A 129 -15.15 -0.85 13.04
CA ASP A 129 -15.80 -1.95 12.29
C ASP A 129 -14.85 -2.55 11.24
N TYR A 130 -13.93 -1.74 10.70
CA TYR A 130 -12.96 -2.17 9.69
C TYR A 130 -12.00 -3.24 10.22
N LEU A 131 -11.39 -3.01 11.39
CA LEU A 131 -10.39 -3.92 11.95
C LEU A 131 -10.91 -5.33 12.21
N PRO A 132 -12.06 -5.54 12.87
CA PRO A 132 -12.63 -6.87 13.05
C PRO A 132 -12.98 -7.55 11.73
N SER A 133 -13.55 -6.82 10.77
CA SER A 133 -13.92 -7.36 9.47
C SER A 133 -12.69 -7.89 8.70
N MET A 134 -11.61 -7.11 8.62
CA MET A 134 -10.37 -7.55 7.96
C MET A 134 -9.73 -8.74 8.70
N ARG A 135 -9.57 -8.65 10.02
CA ARG A 135 -8.93 -9.68 10.83
C ARG A 135 -9.66 -11.01 10.84
N SER A 136 -10.99 -11.00 10.82
CA SER A 136 -11.81 -12.23 10.75
C SER A 136 -11.56 -13.04 9.48
N ARG A 137 -11.01 -12.41 8.44
CA ARG A 137 -10.65 -13.00 7.14
C ARG A 137 -9.15 -13.23 6.95
N GLY A 138 -8.34 -12.93 7.98
CA GLY A 138 -6.89 -13.06 7.92
C GLY A 138 -6.20 -12.01 7.05
N LEU A 139 -6.87 -10.89 6.77
CA LEU A 139 -6.30 -9.75 6.03
C LEU A 139 -5.50 -8.87 7.00
N GLU A 140 -4.28 -8.56 6.61
CA GLU A 140 -3.43 -7.59 7.33
C GLU A 140 -3.96 -6.17 7.12
N THR A 141 -3.89 -5.34 8.16
CA THR A 141 -4.31 -3.94 8.10
C THR A 141 -3.09 -3.03 8.17
N ILE A 142 -2.80 -2.33 7.07
CA ILE A 142 -1.62 -1.48 6.95
C ILE A 142 -2.01 -0.04 7.20
N PHE A 143 -1.36 0.62 8.16
CA PHE A 143 -1.61 2.01 8.50
C PHE A 143 -0.41 2.91 8.24
N LEU A 144 -0.71 4.20 8.05
CA LEU A 144 0.27 5.25 7.72
C LEU A 144 0.43 6.20 8.91
N PRO A 145 1.44 6.01 9.78
CA PRO A 145 1.75 6.99 10.78
C PRO A 145 2.31 8.27 10.14
N ALA A 146 1.81 9.42 10.59
CA ALA A 146 2.30 10.72 10.14
C ALA A 146 3.55 11.14 10.95
N PRO A 147 4.48 11.92 10.36
CA PRO A 147 5.62 12.50 11.10
C PRO A 147 5.19 13.30 12.32
N THR A 148 4.02 13.93 12.24
CA THR A 148 3.41 14.75 13.31
C THR A 148 2.68 13.94 14.37
N SER A 149 2.56 12.61 14.22
CA SER A 149 1.90 11.76 15.23
C SER A 149 2.66 11.81 16.55
N THR A 150 1.91 11.97 17.66
CA THR A 150 2.47 11.84 19.01
C THR A 150 2.97 10.42 19.25
N ASP A 151 3.84 10.21 20.23
CA ASP A 151 4.35 8.88 20.54
C ASP A 151 3.24 7.91 20.94
N GLN A 152 2.25 8.36 21.72
CA GLN A 152 1.08 7.58 22.09
C GLN A 152 0.27 7.14 20.86
N ARG A 153 0.03 8.06 19.91
CA ARG A 153 -0.68 7.73 18.67
C ARG A 153 0.13 6.80 17.79
N MET A 154 1.45 6.99 17.72
CA MET A 154 2.37 6.11 17.00
C MET A 154 2.30 4.67 17.53
N GLU A 155 2.33 4.50 18.85
CA GLU A 155 2.17 3.19 19.50
C GLU A 155 0.84 2.53 19.14
N GLN A 156 -0.26 3.28 19.21
CA GLN A 156 -1.59 2.77 18.85
C GLN A 156 -1.67 2.34 17.38
N ILE A 157 -1.14 3.14 16.46
CA ILE A 157 -1.07 2.79 15.02
C ILE A 157 -0.26 1.51 14.82
N CYS A 158 0.92 1.42 15.41
CA CYS A 158 1.77 0.24 15.30
C CYS A 158 1.10 -1.03 15.87
N LYS A 159 0.33 -0.89 16.95
CA LYS A 159 -0.36 -2.02 17.60
C LYS A 159 -1.51 -2.59 16.74
N VAL A 160 -2.16 -1.77 15.94
CA VAL A 160 -3.26 -2.22 15.06
C VAL A 160 -2.80 -2.55 13.65
N SER A 161 -1.57 -2.19 13.29
CA SER A 161 -0.98 -2.53 12.00
C SER A 161 -0.58 -4.00 11.92
N GLY A 162 -0.63 -4.55 10.71
CA GLY A 162 -0.18 -5.89 10.35
C GLY A 162 0.60 -5.88 9.04
N GLY A 163 1.29 -6.96 8.72
CA GLY A 163 2.14 -7.06 7.54
C GLY A 163 3.37 -6.15 7.61
N PHE A 164 3.19 -4.86 7.48
CA PHE A 164 4.22 -3.83 7.65
C PHE A 164 3.60 -2.49 8.08
N VAL A 165 4.44 -1.55 8.50
CA VAL A 165 4.04 -0.16 8.77
C VAL A 165 4.58 0.73 7.66
N TYR A 166 3.76 1.64 7.18
CA TYR A 166 4.09 2.47 6.03
C TYR A 166 4.57 3.85 6.47
N ALA A 167 5.86 4.12 6.36
CA ALA A 167 6.43 5.43 6.66
C ALA A 167 6.33 6.34 5.41
N VAL A 168 5.37 7.28 5.42
CA VAL A 168 5.20 8.26 4.36
C VAL A 168 5.51 9.65 4.88
N SER A 169 6.43 10.36 4.25
CA SER A 169 6.70 11.76 4.57
C SER A 169 5.78 12.69 3.77
N ARG A 170 5.21 13.68 4.42
CA ARG A 170 4.46 14.77 3.77
C ARG A 170 5.29 15.62 2.80
N LEU A 171 6.61 15.52 2.86
CA LEU A 171 7.51 16.27 1.99
C LEU A 171 7.63 15.69 0.58
N GLY A 172 7.01 14.57 0.31
CA GLY A 172 6.86 13.97 -1.02
C GLY A 172 5.65 14.46 -1.77
N VAL A 173 5.36 15.76 -1.81
CA VAL A 173 4.51 16.30 -2.87
C VAL A 173 5.31 16.13 -4.15
N THR A 174 5.01 15.09 -4.90
CA THR A 174 5.40 14.79 -6.29
C THR A 174 6.25 15.86 -6.96
N GLY A 175 7.53 15.83 -6.71
CA GLY A 175 8.54 16.62 -7.40
C GLY A 175 9.87 15.94 -7.18
N THR A 176 10.66 15.77 -8.25
CA THR A 176 11.99 15.18 -8.24
C THR A 176 12.89 15.85 -7.19
N GLN A 177 12.90 15.32 -5.99
CA GLN A 177 13.84 15.76 -4.95
C GLN A 177 15.18 15.06 -5.16
N LYS A 178 16.25 15.84 -5.26
CA LYS A 178 17.63 15.35 -5.46
C LYS A 178 18.25 14.70 -4.22
N SER A 179 17.59 14.70 -3.06
CA SER A 179 18.10 14.09 -1.82
C SER A 179 16.97 13.52 -0.97
N ILE A 180 17.22 12.36 -0.36
CA ILE A 180 16.35 11.79 0.68
C ILE A 180 16.41 12.70 1.89
N SER A 181 15.26 13.10 2.42
CA SER A 181 15.21 14.01 3.57
C SER A 181 15.66 13.29 4.85
N VAL A 182 16.34 14.01 5.73
CA VAL A 182 16.68 13.56 7.09
C VAL A 182 15.40 13.15 7.83
N ASP A 183 14.29 13.83 7.56
CA ASP A 183 12.96 13.55 8.13
C ASP A 183 12.46 12.14 7.87
N ALA A 184 12.79 11.55 6.71
CA ALA A 184 12.42 10.17 6.37
C ALA A 184 13.10 9.16 7.30
N GLN A 185 14.40 9.31 7.50
CA GLN A 185 15.17 8.45 8.38
C GLN A 185 14.71 8.58 9.84
N ASP A 186 14.41 9.80 10.27
CA ASP A 186 13.97 10.05 11.65
C ASP A 186 12.57 9.51 11.89
N LEU A 187 11.66 9.57 10.90
CA LEU A 187 10.36 8.92 10.98
C LEU A 187 10.49 7.40 11.12
N VAL A 188 11.31 6.75 10.29
CA VAL A 188 11.56 5.31 10.40
C VAL A 188 12.15 4.96 11.77
N LYS A 189 13.14 5.71 12.27
CA LYS A 189 13.69 5.52 13.62
C LYS A 189 12.63 5.68 14.71
N LYS A 190 11.72 6.65 14.55
CA LYS A 190 10.62 6.87 15.51
C LYS A 190 9.65 5.69 15.51
N ILE A 191 9.19 5.22 14.33
CA ILE A 191 8.29 4.07 14.20
C ILE A 191 8.92 2.82 14.81
N ARG A 192 10.22 2.59 14.58
CA ARG A 192 10.97 1.42 15.06
C ARG A 192 10.95 1.26 16.59
N LYS A 193 10.71 2.33 17.35
CA LYS A 193 10.59 2.26 18.82
C LYS A 193 9.32 1.52 19.26
N PHE A 194 8.28 1.47 18.40
CA PHE A 194 6.95 0.99 18.75
C PHE A 194 6.57 -0.32 18.07
N THR A 195 7.36 -0.79 17.09
CA THR A 195 7.03 -2.03 16.37
C THR A 195 8.26 -2.84 15.96
N LYS A 196 8.05 -4.15 15.85
CA LYS A 196 8.97 -5.10 15.22
C LYS A 196 8.57 -5.45 13.79
N LEU A 197 7.41 -4.98 13.33
CA LEU A 197 6.99 -5.15 11.94
C LEU A 197 8.00 -4.50 11.00
N PRO A 198 8.13 -5.02 9.77
CA PRO A 198 8.88 -4.32 8.73
C PRO A 198 8.35 -2.90 8.53
N ILE A 199 9.22 -1.96 8.19
CA ILE A 199 8.85 -0.58 7.86
C ILE A 199 9.15 -0.35 6.39
N ALA A 200 8.10 -0.13 5.61
CA ALA A 200 8.23 0.28 4.21
C ALA A 200 8.27 1.81 4.12
N ALA A 201 9.25 2.34 3.39
CA ALA A 201 9.40 3.77 3.20
C ALA A 201 8.94 4.20 1.81
N GLY A 202 7.97 5.12 1.74
CA GLY A 202 7.43 5.67 0.50
C GLY A 202 7.63 7.19 0.46
N PHE A 203 8.62 7.65 -0.34
CA PHE A 203 9.01 9.06 -0.40
C PHE A 203 9.20 9.56 -1.85
N GLY A 204 8.41 9.06 -2.79
CA GLY A 204 8.52 9.46 -4.19
C GLY A 204 9.85 8.99 -4.82
N VAL A 205 10.23 7.76 -4.57
CA VAL A 205 11.45 7.16 -5.13
C VAL A 205 11.34 7.11 -6.66
N SER A 206 12.33 7.70 -7.33
CA SER A 206 12.34 7.81 -8.79
C SER A 206 13.60 7.22 -9.44
N SER A 207 14.60 6.81 -8.64
CA SER A 207 15.83 6.22 -9.16
C SER A 207 16.33 5.03 -8.32
N PRO A 208 17.13 4.11 -8.92
CA PRO A 208 17.75 2.99 -8.19
C PRO A 208 18.66 3.44 -7.05
N GLU A 209 19.35 4.58 -7.22
CA GLU A 209 20.25 5.14 -6.20
C GLU A 209 19.45 5.56 -4.95
N GLN A 210 18.28 6.19 -5.13
CA GLN A 210 17.38 6.56 -4.04
C GLN A 210 16.86 5.32 -3.32
N LEU A 211 16.48 4.27 -4.06
CA LEU A 211 16.09 2.99 -3.49
C LEU A 211 17.18 2.41 -2.61
N THR A 212 18.42 2.38 -3.11
CA THR A 212 19.58 1.90 -2.36
C THR A 212 19.83 2.73 -1.08
N GLN A 213 19.70 4.05 -1.17
CA GLN A 213 19.88 4.94 -0.02
C GLN A 213 18.79 4.72 1.05
N MET A 214 17.53 4.58 0.65
CA MET A 214 16.42 4.33 1.58
C MET A 214 16.53 2.95 2.24
N GLY A 215 16.99 1.96 1.51
CA GLY A 215 17.22 0.62 2.01
C GLY A 215 18.27 0.51 3.12
N ARG A 216 19.07 1.58 3.36
CA ARG A 216 20.03 1.63 4.49
C ARG A 216 19.33 1.80 5.84
N PHE A 217 18.10 2.30 5.88
CA PHE A 217 17.36 2.57 7.12
C PHE A 217 15.95 2.00 7.17
N ALA A 218 15.32 1.69 6.04
CA ALA A 218 14.03 1.04 5.94
C ALA A 218 14.18 -0.45 5.59
N ASP A 219 13.19 -1.27 5.94
CA ASP A 219 13.17 -2.70 5.60
C ASP A 219 12.68 -2.93 4.18
N ALA A 220 11.83 -2.04 3.67
CA ALA A 220 11.34 -2.04 2.30
C ALA A 220 11.19 -0.61 1.76
N VAL A 221 11.16 -0.49 0.44
CA VAL A 221 10.99 0.78 -0.27
C VAL A 221 9.84 0.66 -1.26
N GLN A 222 8.96 1.65 -1.27
CA GLN A 222 7.83 1.73 -2.20
C GLN A 222 8.18 2.66 -3.37
N ARG A 223 7.80 2.21 -4.55
CA ARG A 223 7.91 2.94 -5.82
C ARG A 223 6.56 3.00 -6.52
#